data_9a37d0002a8e31afef3a170c86d726f2
#
_entry.id   9a37d0002a8e31afef3a170c86d726f2
#
_cell.length_a   1.000
_cell.length_b   1.000
_cell.length_c   1.000
_cell.angle_alpha   90.00
_cell.angle_beta   90.00
_cell.angle_gamma   90.00
#
_symmetry.space_group_name_H-M   'P 1'
#
loop_
_entity.id
_entity.type
_entity.pdbx_description
1 polymer ?
#
loop_
_entity_poly.entity_id
_entity_poly.type
_entity_poly.pdbx_seq_one_letter_code
_entity_poly.pdbx_strand_id
1 'polypeptide(L)'
;MKDLHSVTITERGAILLAPHICVDGHDIRCRVRVVTHIHSDHLIDLEKSIVTSSFIIATPITMDLLEILGYNIPQRKRVPLNYKTALSLDNHRIELVYSHHIAGTAQVVVESPNIVTAYTSDFKQPQQRTPILSGVDVLVIDATYGDPRCSREDEKIVVEKLVKLIQRLLMEKPVNIYAYYGKAQEIMLLLREYGVDTPFIASPRQWQVLKILTKYGIDVHDVYLDGTADAMEIQRSGWYIAFYHHSKFYSMRNHKSAYHILLSGWLFNKPVRRLNENSWIVGFSDHADFEELVMYVDEARPRLLIVDGFRGGVTAYRFASYVERSLGIRSLVRP
;
A
#
# COMPACT_ATOMS: atom_id res chain seq x y z
N MET A 1 11.06 24.13 24.22
CA MET A 1 10.82 24.40 22.78
C MET A 1 10.68 23.05 22.11
N LYS A 2 9.62 22.81 21.30
CA LYS A 2 9.44 21.51 20.61
C LYS A 2 10.56 21.37 19.56
N ASP A 3 11.31 20.28 19.61
CA ASP A 3 12.34 19.98 18.61
C ASP A 3 11.70 19.33 17.38
N LEU A 4 11.21 20.16 16.46
CA LEU A 4 10.58 19.69 15.22
C LEU A 4 11.58 18.99 14.28
N HIS A 5 12.88 19.12 14.52
CA HIS A 5 13.92 18.51 13.69
C HIS A 5 14.38 17.13 14.18
N SER A 6 13.79 16.62 15.27
CA SER A 6 14.10 15.29 15.81
C SER A 6 13.66 14.14 14.89
N VAL A 7 12.63 14.39 14.03
CA VAL A 7 12.16 13.43 13.05
C VAL A 7 13.05 13.44 11.81
N THR A 8 13.47 12.28 11.37
CA THR A 8 14.34 12.15 10.18
C THR A 8 14.06 10.85 9.41
N ILE A 9 14.48 10.84 8.16
CA ILE A 9 14.52 9.63 7.32
C ILE A 9 15.99 9.36 7.03
N THR A 10 16.43 8.12 7.12
CA THR A 10 17.80 7.72 6.80
C THR A 10 17.97 7.45 5.31
N GLU A 11 19.21 7.46 4.82
CA GLU A 11 19.56 7.06 3.44
C GLU A 11 19.09 5.65 3.05
N ARG A 12 18.68 4.84 4.02
CA ARG A 12 18.13 3.49 3.83
C ARG A 12 16.62 3.41 4.13
N GLY A 13 15.94 4.56 4.15
CA GLY A 13 14.49 4.65 4.25
C GLY A 13 13.91 4.38 5.64
N ALA A 14 14.72 4.32 6.70
CA ALA A 14 14.19 4.23 8.06
C ALA A 14 13.66 5.59 8.52
N ILE A 15 12.39 5.66 8.88
CA ILE A 15 11.74 6.87 9.39
C ILE A 15 11.80 6.83 10.91
N LEU A 16 12.57 7.75 11.52
CA LEU A 16 12.69 7.89 12.97
C LEU A 16 11.67 8.92 13.44
N LEU A 17 10.56 8.47 14.02
CA LEU A 17 9.52 9.35 14.58
C LEU A 17 9.85 9.83 15.99
N ALA A 18 10.62 9.03 16.75
CA ALA A 18 11.14 9.40 18.06
C ALA A 18 12.47 8.67 18.31
N PRO A 19 13.25 9.03 19.34
CA PRO A 19 14.42 8.27 19.73
C PRO A 19 14.07 6.78 19.88
N HIS A 20 14.83 5.92 19.22
CA HIS A 20 14.69 4.46 19.27
C HIS A 20 13.42 3.86 18.63
N ILE A 21 12.56 4.67 17.98
CA ILE A 21 11.36 4.20 17.28
C ILE A 21 11.52 4.46 15.79
N CYS A 22 11.68 3.38 15.02
CA CYS A 22 11.75 3.42 13.56
C CYS A 22 10.47 2.88 12.92
N VAL A 23 10.11 3.45 11.79
CA VAL A 23 9.05 2.96 10.90
C VAL A 23 9.67 2.62 9.54
N ASP A 24 9.27 1.51 8.95
CA ASP A 24 9.54 1.09 7.57
C ASP A 24 10.98 1.23 7.06
N GLY A 25 11.95 0.86 7.87
CA GLY A 25 13.37 0.85 7.55
C GLY A 25 14.18 0.43 8.77
N HIS A 26 15.43 0.06 8.59
CA HIS A 26 16.31 -0.37 9.68
C HIS A 26 17.31 0.72 10.03
N ASP A 27 17.40 1.02 11.33
CA ASP A 27 18.53 1.78 11.90
C ASP A 27 18.95 1.11 13.22
N ILE A 28 20.26 0.96 13.44
CA ILE A 28 20.81 0.28 14.62
C ILE A 28 20.42 0.94 15.94
N ARG A 29 20.10 2.23 15.91
CA ARG A 29 19.62 2.98 17.09
C ARG A 29 18.23 2.57 17.53
N CYS A 30 17.45 1.88 16.66
CA CYS A 30 16.05 1.61 16.90
C CYS A 30 15.83 0.35 17.71
N ARG A 31 15.32 0.50 18.92
CA ARG A 31 14.84 -0.61 19.79
C ARG A 31 13.47 -1.13 19.32
N VAL A 32 12.69 -0.28 18.65
CA VAL A 32 11.37 -0.60 18.12
C VAL A 32 11.37 -0.39 16.62
N ARG A 33 10.91 -1.40 15.89
CA ARG A 33 10.56 -1.29 14.47
C ARG A 33 9.05 -1.42 14.31
N VAL A 34 8.41 -0.39 13.79
CA VAL A 34 7.03 -0.47 13.31
C VAL A 34 7.04 -0.83 11.82
N VAL A 35 6.23 -1.80 11.41
CA VAL A 35 6.02 -2.16 10.01
C VAL A 35 4.60 -1.79 9.64
N THR A 36 4.45 -0.83 8.73
CA THR A 36 3.14 -0.31 8.34
C THR A 36 2.37 -1.28 7.46
N HIS A 37 3.04 -1.93 6.50
CA HIS A 37 2.46 -2.92 5.59
C HIS A 37 3.57 -3.74 4.89
N ILE A 38 3.19 -4.64 3.96
CA ILE A 38 4.11 -5.67 3.44
C ILE A 38 4.74 -5.35 2.07
N HIS A 39 4.64 -4.16 1.54
CA HIS A 39 5.36 -3.83 0.31
C HIS A 39 6.88 -3.77 0.56
N SER A 40 7.66 -4.16 -0.44
CA SER A 40 9.09 -4.45 -0.29
C SER A 40 9.93 -3.24 0.13
N ASP A 41 9.57 -2.04 -0.29
CA ASP A 41 10.22 -0.78 0.07
C ASP A 41 9.94 -0.34 1.52
N HIS A 42 8.94 -0.94 2.18
CA HIS A 42 8.65 -0.80 3.61
C HIS A 42 9.27 -1.91 4.46
N LEU A 43 9.80 -2.96 3.82
CA LEU A 43 10.45 -4.10 4.48
C LEU A 43 11.97 -4.09 4.39
N ILE A 44 12.57 -3.01 3.93
CA ILE A 44 14.03 -2.90 3.75
C ILE A 44 14.74 -3.21 5.07
N ASP A 45 15.70 -4.14 5.01
CA ASP A 45 16.50 -4.61 6.14
C ASP A 45 15.65 -5.10 7.35
N LEU A 46 14.43 -5.63 7.12
CA LEU A 46 13.58 -6.12 8.21
C LEU A 46 14.25 -7.26 8.98
N GLU A 47 14.99 -8.15 8.31
CA GLU A 47 15.75 -9.22 8.96
C GLU A 47 16.76 -8.66 9.98
N LYS A 48 17.42 -7.55 9.65
CA LYS A 48 18.34 -6.88 10.60
C LYS A 48 17.58 -6.35 11.81
N SER A 49 16.42 -5.73 11.58
CA SER A 49 15.56 -5.26 12.67
C SER A 49 15.07 -6.43 13.55
N ILE A 50 14.69 -7.57 12.97
CA ILE A 50 14.29 -8.77 13.71
C ILE A 50 15.41 -9.23 14.64
N VAL A 51 16.67 -9.12 14.21
CA VAL A 51 17.84 -9.49 15.04
C VAL A 51 18.09 -8.45 16.13
N THR A 52 18.17 -7.18 15.80
CA THR A 52 18.68 -6.11 16.66
C THR A 52 17.62 -5.42 17.51
N SER A 53 16.39 -5.23 17.00
CA SER A 53 15.34 -4.55 17.76
C SER A 53 14.77 -5.42 18.86
N SER A 54 14.28 -4.79 19.92
CA SER A 54 13.56 -5.45 21.01
C SER A 54 12.16 -5.86 20.60
N PHE A 55 11.49 -5.02 19.82
CA PHE A 55 10.10 -5.23 19.39
C PHE A 55 9.89 -4.92 17.91
N ILE A 56 9.07 -5.76 17.27
CA ILE A 56 8.52 -5.53 15.92
C ILE A 56 7.02 -5.34 16.12
N ILE A 57 6.53 -4.14 15.77
CA ILE A 57 5.12 -3.75 15.90
C ILE A 57 4.50 -3.71 14.51
N ALA A 58 3.34 -4.30 14.35
CA ALA A 58 2.52 -4.19 13.14
C ALA A 58 1.06 -4.48 13.50
N THR A 59 0.13 -4.23 12.59
CA THR A 59 -1.24 -4.75 12.76
C THR A 59 -1.24 -6.28 12.75
N PRO A 60 -2.24 -6.95 13.36
CA PRO A 60 -2.33 -8.42 13.32
C PRO A 60 -2.30 -8.97 11.87
N ILE A 61 -3.01 -8.33 10.94
CA ILE A 61 -3.01 -8.71 9.52
C ILE A 61 -1.61 -8.60 8.93
N THR A 62 -0.95 -7.46 9.08
CA THR A 62 0.42 -7.26 8.58
C THR A 62 1.38 -8.27 9.19
N MET A 63 1.23 -8.59 10.48
CA MET A 63 2.07 -9.55 11.17
C MET A 63 1.94 -10.97 10.58
N ASP A 64 0.72 -11.43 10.28
CA ASP A 64 0.49 -12.71 9.64
C ASP A 64 0.94 -12.73 8.17
N LEU A 65 0.78 -11.60 7.47
CA LEU A 65 1.29 -11.45 6.11
C LEU A 65 2.82 -11.49 6.05
N LEU A 66 3.54 -10.92 7.02
CA LEU A 66 4.99 -11.03 7.12
C LEU A 66 5.44 -12.48 7.26
N GLU A 67 4.71 -13.29 8.03
CA GLU A 67 5.03 -14.71 8.21
C GLU A 67 4.95 -15.50 6.90
N ILE A 68 3.91 -15.29 6.09
CA ILE A 68 3.81 -15.96 4.78
C ILE A 68 4.82 -15.44 3.75
N LEU A 69 5.41 -14.26 3.97
CA LEU A 69 6.52 -13.75 3.17
C LEU A 69 7.87 -14.35 3.60
N GLY A 70 7.91 -15.11 4.72
CA GLY A 70 9.08 -15.80 5.21
C GLY A 70 9.83 -15.06 6.34
N TYR A 71 9.27 -13.97 6.87
CA TYR A 71 9.88 -13.25 8.00
C TYR A 71 9.54 -13.94 9.32
N ASN A 72 10.52 -14.64 9.90
CA ASN A 72 10.37 -15.34 11.17
C ASN A 72 10.64 -14.40 12.34
N ILE A 73 9.60 -13.71 12.83
CA ILE A 73 9.70 -12.82 13.99
C ILE A 73 9.52 -13.66 15.27
N PRO A 74 10.52 -13.73 16.17
CA PRO A 74 10.40 -14.47 17.42
C PRO A 74 9.22 -13.97 18.27
N GLN A 75 8.44 -14.86 18.86
CA GLN A 75 7.23 -14.54 19.62
C GLN A 75 7.45 -13.43 20.67
N ARG A 76 8.60 -13.47 21.40
CA ARG A 76 8.95 -12.46 22.40
C ARG A 76 9.16 -11.04 21.84
N LYS A 77 9.38 -10.90 20.54
CA LYS A 77 9.58 -9.62 19.85
C LYS A 77 8.35 -9.17 19.07
N ARG A 78 7.39 -10.07 18.86
CA ARG A 78 6.21 -9.86 18.03
C ARG A 78 5.16 -9.10 18.84
N VAL A 79 4.80 -7.90 18.40
CA VAL A 79 3.78 -7.05 19.05
C VAL A 79 2.69 -6.71 18.04
N PRO A 80 1.65 -7.56 17.90
CA PRO A 80 0.49 -7.22 17.09
C PRO A 80 -0.30 -6.11 17.81
N LEU A 81 -0.48 -4.97 17.16
CA LEU A 81 -1.19 -3.81 17.71
C LEU A 81 -2.41 -3.49 16.85
N ASN A 82 -3.59 -3.55 17.43
CA ASN A 82 -4.82 -3.21 16.74
C ASN A 82 -4.93 -1.70 16.49
N TYR A 83 -5.67 -1.32 15.46
CA TYR A 83 -5.97 0.09 15.21
C TYR A 83 -6.65 0.74 16.43
N LYS A 84 -6.34 1.99 16.66
CA LYS A 84 -6.85 2.80 17.78
C LYS A 84 -6.49 2.25 19.17
N THR A 85 -5.58 1.27 19.23
CA THR A 85 -5.01 0.81 20.48
C THR A 85 -3.62 1.42 20.64
N ALA A 86 -3.33 1.94 21.83
CA ALA A 86 -2.04 2.53 22.12
C ALA A 86 -1.14 1.59 22.92
N LEU A 87 0.13 1.58 22.55
CA LEU A 87 1.20 0.94 23.28
C LEU A 87 2.07 2.00 23.97
N SER A 88 2.17 1.97 25.28
CA SER A 88 3.10 2.83 26.01
C SER A 88 4.45 2.15 26.14
N LEU A 89 5.51 2.85 25.76
CA LEU A 89 6.89 2.40 25.86
C LEU A 89 7.78 3.55 26.33
N ASP A 90 8.37 3.41 27.47
CA ASP A 90 9.10 4.50 28.16
C ASP A 90 8.20 5.76 28.23
N ASN A 91 8.66 6.88 27.68
CA ASN A 91 7.90 8.14 27.64
C ASN A 91 7.14 8.37 26.31
N HIS A 92 6.97 7.32 25.52
CA HIS A 92 6.29 7.39 24.22
C HIS A 92 5.01 6.57 24.22
N ARG A 93 4.00 7.06 23.51
CA ARG A 93 2.78 6.34 23.20
C ARG A 93 2.70 6.13 21.71
N ILE A 94 2.65 4.88 21.28
CA ILE A 94 2.58 4.47 19.86
C ILE A 94 1.16 4.04 19.56
N GLU A 95 0.57 4.59 18.50
CA GLU A 95 -0.75 4.21 18.02
C GLU A 95 -0.71 3.91 16.53
N LEU A 96 -1.43 2.86 16.12
CA LEU A 96 -1.67 2.54 14.72
C LEU A 96 -3.07 3.02 14.33
N VAL A 97 -3.14 3.84 13.29
CA VAL A 97 -4.39 4.34 12.71
C VAL A 97 -4.56 3.71 11.34
N TYR A 98 -5.79 3.33 10.98
CA TYR A 98 -6.06 2.72 9.69
C TYR A 98 -5.59 3.61 8.52
N SER A 99 -4.99 2.97 7.51
CA SER A 99 -4.68 3.56 6.21
C SER A 99 -5.29 2.72 5.10
N HIS A 100 -6.05 3.35 4.21
CA HIS A 100 -6.62 2.68 3.06
C HIS A 100 -5.57 2.56 1.95
N HIS A 101 -4.94 1.41 1.88
CA HIS A 101 -3.92 1.04 0.90
C HIS A 101 -4.03 -0.47 0.60
N ILE A 102 -3.36 -1.30 1.37
CA ILE A 102 -3.59 -2.75 1.35
C ILE A 102 -4.06 -3.22 2.72
N ALA A 103 -4.63 -4.42 2.80
CA ALA A 103 -5.12 -4.94 4.06
C ALA A 103 -4.02 -4.99 5.13
N GLY A 104 -4.30 -4.43 6.29
CA GLY A 104 -3.38 -4.33 7.42
C GLY A 104 -2.54 -3.05 7.44
N THR A 105 -2.59 -2.19 6.43
CA THR A 105 -1.80 -0.94 6.40
C THR A 105 -2.21 0.01 7.52
N ALA A 106 -1.21 0.61 8.17
CA ALA A 106 -1.39 1.56 9.24
C ALA A 106 -0.58 2.83 9.07
N GLN A 107 -1.20 3.97 9.35
CA GLN A 107 -0.51 5.19 9.73
C GLN A 107 0.05 5.01 11.14
N VAL A 108 1.16 5.67 11.47
CA VAL A 108 1.82 5.54 12.78
C VAL A 108 1.86 6.89 13.46
N VAL A 109 1.32 6.97 14.67
CA VAL A 109 1.39 8.16 15.53
C VAL A 109 2.26 7.85 16.74
N VAL A 110 3.18 8.75 17.05
CA VAL A 110 4.02 8.66 18.24
C VAL A 110 3.87 9.96 19.05
N GLU A 111 3.25 9.83 20.20
CA GLU A 111 3.16 10.90 21.18
C GLU A 111 4.36 10.82 22.14
N SER A 112 5.11 11.88 22.22
CA SER A 112 6.20 12.10 23.17
C SER A 112 5.85 13.26 24.11
N PRO A 113 6.49 13.47 25.24
CA PRO A 113 6.09 14.50 26.23
C PRO A 113 5.88 15.91 25.68
N ASN A 114 6.60 16.27 24.63
CA ASN A 114 6.57 17.65 24.09
C ASN A 114 6.19 17.73 22.61
N ILE A 115 5.99 16.60 21.93
CA ILE A 115 5.82 16.59 20.49
C ILE A 115 4.99 15.37 20.07
N VAL A 116 4.07 15.58 19.12
CA VAL A 116 3.34 14.50 18.43
C VAL A 116 3.88 14.41 17.01
N THR A 117 4.37 13.23 16.66
CA THR A 117 4.93 12.94 15.34
C THR A 117 4.13 11.83 14.67
N ALA A 118 4.00 11.87 13.36
CA ALA A 118 3.27 10.85 12.64
C ALA A 118 3.86 10.55 11.26
N TYR A 119 3.56 9.36 10.77
CA TYR A 119 3.81 8.94 9.40
C TYR A 119 2.53 8.38 8.78
N THR A 120 2.17 8.88 7.59
CA THR A 120 0.95 8.45 6.89
C THR A 120 1.01 7.00 6.43
N SER A 121 2.22 6.47 6.23
CA SER A 121 2.40 5.30 5.36
C SER A 121 1.86 5.60 3.95
N ASP A 122 1.71 4.56 3.14
CA ASP A 122 1.00 4.65 1.88
C ASP A 122 -0.50 4.72 2.15
N PHE A 123 -1.21 5.52 1.36
CA PHE A 123 -2.65 5.71 1.53
C PHE A 123 -3.31 6.18 0.22
N LYS A 124 -4.62 6.09 0.18
CA LYS A 124 -5.51 6.73 -0.79
C LYS A 124 -6.84 7.11 -0.12
N GLN A 125 -7.67 7.86 -0.82
CA GLN A 125 -9.02 8.26 -0.39
C GLN A 125 -9.02 8.89 1.01
N PRO A 126 -8.25 10.01 1.22
CA PRO A 126 -8.27 10.73 2.48
C PRO A 126 -9.68 11.23 2.80
N GLN A 127 -10.02 11.34 4.09
CA GLN A 127 -11.34 11.61 4.66
C GLN A 127 -12.41 10.53 4.38
N GLN A 128 -12.44 9.95 3.19
CA GLN A 128 -13.47 8.96 2.83
C GLN A 128 -13.17 7.60 3.48
N ARG A 129 -11.95 7.11 3.35
CA ARG A 129 -11.52 5.81 3.87
C ARG A 129 -10.27 5.89 4.74
N THR A 130 -9.31 6.78 4.41
CA THR A 130 -8.13 7.03 5.24
C THR A 130 -8.41 8.22 6.18
N PRO A 131 -8.45 8.02 7.52
CA PRO A 131 -8.56 9.12 8.46
C PRO A 131 -7.36 10.07 8.35
N ILE A 132 -7.61 11.37 8.38
CA ILE A 132 -6.56 12.38 8.39
C ILE A 132 -6.05 12.59 9.81
N LEU A 133 -4.74 12.56 9.98
CA LEU A 133 -4.08 12.79 11.27
C LEU A 133 -3.96 14.30 11.54
N SER A 134 -4.91 14.85 12.29
CA SER A 134 -4.88 16.25 12.73
C SER A 134 -4.20 16.40 14.08
N GLY A 135 -3.70 17.61 14.39
CA GLY A 135 -3.07 17.92 15.67
C GLY A 135 -1.67 17.37 15.85
N VAL A 136 -1.03 16.89 14.79
CA VAL A 136 0.37 16.46 14.81
C VAL A 136 1.32 17.64 14.61
N ASP A 137 2.44 17.64 15.32
CA ASP A 137 3.45 18.69 15.16
C ASP A 137 4.33 18.45 13.92
N VAL A 138 4.73 17.18 13.69
CA VAL A 138 5.51 16.78 12.53
C VAL A 138 4.82 15.62 11.84
N LEU A 139 4.51 15.81 10.58
CA LEU A 139 3.94 14.79 9.72
C LEU A 139 4.97 14.34 8.68
N VAL A 140 5.26 13.06 8.61
CA VAL A 140 5.96 12.44 7.49
C VAL A 140 4.91 11.89 6.53
N ILE A 141 5.05 12.19 5.23
CA ILE A 141 4.08 11.76 4.21
C ILE A 141 4.75 11.06 3.03
N ASP A 142 4.13 9.95 2.56
CA ASP A 142 4.40 9.41 1.22
C ASP A 142 3.95 10.40 0.15
N ALA A 143 4.78 10.62 -0.86
CA ALA A 143 4.46 11.47 -2.00
C ALA A 143 4.88 10.81 -3.32
N THR A 144 4.59 9.52 -3.46
CA THR A 144 4.84 8.74 -4.69
C THR A 144 4.29 9.46 -5.92
N TYR A 145 3.15 10.09 -5.82
CA TYR A 145 2.53 10.88 -6.89
C TYR A 145 2.47 12.38 -6.59
N GLY A 146 3.50 12.92 -5.94
CA GLY A 146 3.60 14.33 -5.54
C GLY A 146 3.84 15.35 -6.66
N ASP A 147 3.62 15.00 -7.92
CA ASP A 147 3.68 15.92 -9.08
C ASP A 147 2.25 16.31 -9.50
N PRO A 148 1.95 17.61 -9.74
CA PRO A 148 0.61 18.05 -10.21
C PRO A 148 0.08 17.33 -11.44
N ARG A 149 0.97 16.73 -12.24
CA ARG A 149 0.59 15.93 -13.41
C ARG A 149 0.09 14.52 -13.05
N CYS A 150 0.23 14.12 -11.81
CA CYS A 150 -0.18 12.82 -11.30
C CYS A 150 -1.62 12.85 -10.75
N SER A 151 -2.55 13.45 -11.47
CA SER A 151 -3.99 13.42 -11.16
C SER A 151 -4.67 12.30 -11.95
N ARG A 152 -5.65 11.61 -11.38
CA ARG A 152 -6.36 10.48 -11.97
C ARG A 152 -7.84 10.76 -12.09
N GLU A 153 -8.51 9.98 -12.94
CA GLU A 153 -9.96 9.87 -12.89
C GLU A 153 -10.40 9.17 -11.60
N ASP A 154 -11.59 9.50 -11.14
CA ASP A 154 -12.24 8.86 -9.99
C ASP A 154 -12.14 7.33 -10.07
N GLU A 155 -11.78 6.69 -8.99
CA GLU A 155 -11.57 5.23 -8.91
C GLU A 155 -12.81 4.46 -9.37
N LYS A 156 -14.01 4.93 -9.06
CA LYS A 156 -15.26 4.30 -9.46
C LYS A 156 -15.36 4.26 -11.01
N ILE A 157 -14.99 5.34 -11.68
CA ILE A 157 -14.98 5.40 -13.15
C ILE A 157 -13.96 4.42 -13.73
N VAL A 158 -12.79 4.32 -13.11
CA VAL A 158 -11.74 3.37 -13.52
C VAL A 158 -12.22 1.92 -13.37
N VAL A 159 -12.85 1.58 -12.25
CA VAL A 159 -13.38 0.24 -11.96
C VAL A 159 -14.51 -0.11 -12.92
N GLU A 160 -15.47 0.79 -13.16
CA GLU A 160 -16.55 0.57 -14.13
C GLU A 160 -16.03 0.29 -15.55
N LYS A 161 -15.00 1.04 -15.98
CA LYS A 161 -14.35 0.81 -17.27
C LYS A 161 -13.59 -0.52 -17.31
N LEU A 162 -12.95 -0.90 -16.21
CA LEU A 162 -12.28 -2.21 -16.07
C LEU A 162 -13.29 -3.35 -16.18
N VAL A 163 -14.40 -3.28 -15.45
CA VAL A 163 -15.47 -4.30 -15.47
C VAL A 163 -16.03 -4.46 -16.88
N LYS A 164 -16.40 -3.38 -17.55
CA LYS A 164 -16.88 -3.39 -18.94
C LYS A 164 -15.85 -4.01 -19.90
N LEU A 165 -14.56 -3.69 -19.70
CA LEU A 165 -13.48 -4.27 -20.49
C LEU A 165 -13.41 -5.79 -20.26
N ILE A 166 -13.36 -6.24 -19.00
CA ILE A 166 -13.29 -7.67 -18.63
C ILE A 166 -14.46 -8.44 -19.21
N GLN A 167 -15.71 -7.97 -19.02
CA GLN A 167 -16.92 -8.63 -19.54
C GLN A 167 -16.85 -8.81 -21.05
N ARG A 168 -16.40 -7.80 -21.79
CA ARG A 168 -16.22 -7.90 -23.24
C ARG A 168 -15.15 -8.92 -23.63
N LEU A 169 -14.01 -8.92 -22.94
CA LEU A 169 -12.88 -9.80 -23.26
C LEU A 169 -13.21 -11.27 -22.95
N LEU A 170 -13.94 -11.53 -21.87
CA LEU A 170 -14.37 -12.88 -21.47
C LEU A 170 -15.32 -13.56 -22.47
N MET A 171 -15.94 -12.80 -23.36
CA MET A 171 -16.74 -13.37 -24.46
C MET A 171 -15.90 -14.15 -25.48
N GLU A 172 -14.58 -13.91 -25.52
CA GLU A 172 -13.70 -14.52 -26.50
C GLU A 172 -12.63 -15.42 -25.85
N LYS A 173 -12.03 -14.96 -24.73
CA LYS A 173 -10.92 -15.63 -24.09
C LYS A 173 -10.86 -15.31 -22.59
N PRO A 174 -10.20 -16.16 -21.78
CA PRO A 174 -9.93 -15.83 -20.38
C PRO A 174 -9.08 -14.55 -20.24
N VAL A 175 -9.16 -13.94 -19.06
CA VAL A 175 -8.46 -12.69 -18.75
C VAL A 175 -7.44 -12.91 -17.65
N ASN A 176 -6.21 -12.50 -17.88
CA ASN A 176 -5.14 -12.48 -16.88
C ASN A 176 -4.94 -11.06 -16.36
N ILE A 177 -5.09 -10.86 -15.06
CA ILE A 177 -4.87 -9.59 -14.36
C ILE A 177 -3.54 -9.64 -13.63
N TYR A 178 -2.73 -8.59 -13.82
CA TYR A 178 -1.41 -8.47 -13.23
C TYR A 178 -1.40 -7.30 -12.25
N ALA A 179 -1.16 -7.61 -10.97
CA ALA A 179 -1.16 -6.64 -9.91
C ALA A 179 -0.15 -7.01 -8.81
N TYR A 180 0.19 -6.02 -7.98
CA TYR A 180 0.95 -6.25 -6.75
C TYR A 180 0.07 -6.89 -5.67
N TYR A 181 0.68 -7.35 -4.57
CA TYR A 181 -0.07 -7.84 -3.40
C TYR A 181 -0.93 -6.70 -2.83
N GLY A 182 -2.08 -7.02 -2.29
CA GLY A 182 -3.05 -6.04 -1.82
C GLY A 182 -3.93 -5.51 -2.96
N LYS A 183 -3.35 -4.90 -3.97
CA LYS A 183 -4.06 -4.42 -5.18
C LYS A 183 -4.82 -5.55 -5.89
N ALA A 184 -4.22 -6.73 -6.00
CA ALA A 184 -4.88 -7.89 -6.59
C ALA A 184 -6.12 -8.29 -5.77
N GLN A 185 -6.02 -8.33 -4.44
CA GLN A 185 -7.14 -8.69 -3.56
C GLN A 185 -8.22 -7.61 -3.57
N GLU A 186 -7.84 -6.34 -3.59
CA GLU A 186 -8.80 -5.23 -3.69
C GLU A 186 -9.60 -5.31 -4.99
N ILE A 187 -8.94 -5.55 -6.12
CA ILE A 187 -9.65 -5.72 -7.41
C ILE A 187 -10.52 -6.97 -7.43
N MET A 188 -10.10 -8.08 -6.82
CA MET A 188 -10.96 -9.26 -6.70
C MET A 188 -12.27 -8.92 -5.95
N LEU A 189 -12.17 -8.19 -4.83
CA LEU A 189 -13.35 -7.74 -4.07
C LEU A 189 -14.23 -6.80 -4.90
N LEU A 190 -13.65 -5.79 -5.53
CA LEU A 190 -14.38 -4.85 -6.37
C LEU A 190 -15.06 -5.54 -7.55
N LEU A 191 -14.41 -6.50 -8.22
CA LEU A 191 -15.03 -7.24 -9.31
C LEU A 191 -16.25 -8.03 -8.82
N ARG A 192 -16.20 -8.64 -7.63
CA ARG A 192 -17.38 -9.32 -7.02
C ARG A 192 -18.48 -8.30 -6.68
N GLU A 193 -18.14 -7.16 -6.11
CA GLU A 193 -19.09 -6.09 -5.80
C GLU A 193 -19.81 -5.58 -7.07
N TYR A 194 -19.11 -5.54 -8.20
CA TYR A 194 -19.67 -5.15 -9.50
C TYR A 194 -20.33 -6.33 -10.28
N GLY A 195 -20.57 -7.46 -9.62
CA GLY A 195 -21.31 -8.59 -10.20
C GLY A 195 -20.52 -9.41 -11.23
N VAL A 196 -19.21 -9.46 -11.13
CA VAL A 196 -18.38 -10.34 -11.97
C VAL A 196 -18.31 -11.72 -11.29
N ASP A 197 -19.13 -12.68 -11.74
CA ASP A 197 -19.27 -14.03 -11.16
C ASP A 197 -18.32 -15.07 -11.78
N THR A 198 -17.47 -14.65 -12.71
CA THR A 198 -16.48 -15.52 -13.36
C THR A 198 -15.52 -16.12 -12.32
N PRO A 199 -15.22 -17.43 -12.34
CA PRO A 199 -14.27 -18.04 -11.41
C PRO A 199 -12.90 -17.35 -11.44
N PHE A 200 -12.29 -17.15 -10.27
CA PHE A 200 -10.95 -16.57 -10.16
C PHE A 200 -9.91 -17.68 -9.95
N ILE A 201 -8.76 -17.53 -10.61
CA ILE A 201 -7.58 -18.37 -10.38
C ILE A 201 -6.48 -17.50 -9.77
N ALA A 202 -6.02 -17.87 -8.59
CA ALA A 202 -4.98 -17.17 -7.86
C ALA A 202 -3.66 -17.93 -7.93
N SER A 203 -2.58 -17.22 -8.29
CA SER A 203 -1.24 -17.77 -8.17
C SER A 203 -0.91 -18.12 -6.71
N PRO A 204 0.05 -19.04 -6.44
CA PRO A 204 0.30 -19.51 -5.07
C PRO A 204 0.47 -18.41 -4.03
N ARG A 205 1.20 -17.35 -4.35
CA ARG A 205 1.40 -16.23 -3.43
C ARG A 205 0.11 -15.43 -3.20
N GLN A 206 -0.67 -15.14 -4.25
CA GLN A 206 -1.96 -14.46 -4.11
C GLN A 206 -2.94 -15.30 -3.27
N TRP A 207 -2.94 -16.61 -3.46
CA TRP A 207 -3.72 -17.55 -2.66
C TRP A 207 -3.35 -17.52 -1.17
N GLN A 208 -2.04 -17.53 -0.85
CA GLN A 208 -1.59 -17.43 0.55
C GLN A 208 -2.08 -16.13 1.21
N VAL A 209 -2.00 -14.98 0.49
CA VAL A 209 -2.53 -13.71 0.98
C VAL A 209 -4.03 -13.81 1.25
N LEU A 210 -4.82 -14.33 0.31
CA LEU A 210 -6.26 -14.51 0.50
C LEU A 210 -6.59 -15.35 1.75
N LYS A 211 -5.85 -16.45 1.98
CA LYS A 211 -6.02 -17.28 3.18
C LYS A 211 -5.81 -16.52 4.48
N ILE A 212 -4.87 -15.58 4.52
CA ILE A 212 -4.70 -14.71 5.68
C ILE A 212 -5.89 -13.75 5.78
N LEU A 213 -6.29 -13.10 4.69
CA LEU A 213 -7.37 -12.12 4.71
C LEU A 213 -8.71 -12.72 5.18
N THR A 214 -9.02 -13.97 4.77
CA THR A 214 -10.21 -14.70 5.21
C THR A 214 -10.26 -14.84 6.75
N LYS A 215 -9.12 -15.04 7.43
CA LYS A 215 -9.07 -15.07 8.91
C LYS A 215 -9.57 -13.78 9.57
N TYR A 216 -9.50 -12.68 8.84
CA TYR A 216 -9.89 -11.34 9.30
C TYR A 216 -11.23 -10.87 8.71
N GLY A 217 -12.01 -11.80 8.14
CA GLY A 217 -13.33 -11.51 7.59
C GLY A 217 -13.32 -10.81 6.22
N ILE A 218 -12.15 -10.77 5.55
CA ILE A 218 -12.02 -10.27 4.17
C ILE A 218 -12.01 -11.48 3.26
N ASP A 219 -13.14 -11.82 2.69
CA ASP A 219 -13.30 -13.03 1.90
C ASP A 219 -13.65 -12.73 0.44
N VAL A 220 -13.00 -13.45 -0.47
CA VAL A 220 -13.31 -13.46 -1.90
C VAL A 220 -13.76 -14.86 -2.26
N HIS A 221 -15.01 -14.99 -2.62
CA HIS A 221 -15.59 -16.30 -3.01
C HIS A 221 -15.17 -16.72 -4.41
N ASP A 222 -15.33 -18.03 -4.70
CA ASP A 222 -15.09 -18.66 -6.00
C ASP A 222 -13.68 -18.38 -6.54
N VAL A 223 -12.67 -18.61 -5.69
CA VAL A 223 -11.25 -18.49 -6.02
C VAL A 223 -10.58 -19.86 -5.90
N TYR A 224 -9.76 -20.20 -6.87
CA TYR A 224 -9.07 -21.49 -6.97
C TYR A 224 -7.55 -21.28 -7.04
N LEU A 225 -6.81 -22.17 -6.38
CA LEU A 225 -5.35 -22.16 -6.43
C LEU A 225 -4.87 -22.69 -7.78
N ASP A 226 -4.08 -21.90 -8.49
CA ASP A 226 -3.46 -22.31 -9.76
C ASP A 226 -2.63 -23.59 -9.59
N GLY A 227 -2.81 -24.56 -10.53
CA GLY A 227 -2.20 -25.88 -10.51
C GLY A 227 -2.97 -26.97 -9.76
N THR A 228 -4.13 -26.67 -9.14
CA THR A 228 -5.02 -27.70 -8.58
C THR A 228 -5.91 -28.32 -9.66
N ALA A 229 -6.49 -29.50 -9.37
CA ALA A 229 -7.40 -30.19 -10.30
C ALA A 229 -8.60 -29.31 -10.69
N ASP A 230 -9.23 -28.66 -9.69
CA ASP A 230 -10.36 -27.76 -9.89
C ASP A 230 -9.99 -26.55 -10.77
N ALA A 231 -8.82 -25.93 -10.50
CA ALA A 231 -8.32 -24.82 -11.31
C ALA A 231 -8.05 -25.26 -12.76
N MET A 232 -7.48 -26.45 -12.98
CA MET A 232 -7.27 -26.99 -14.32
C MET A 232 -8.57 -27.26 -15.07
N GLU A 233 -9.63 -27.73 -14.39
CA GLU A 233 -10.94 -27.91 -14.99
C GLU A 233 -11.55 -26.57 -15.43
N ILE A 234 -11.48 -25.57 -14.57
CA ILE A 234 -11.91 -24.20 -14.89
C ILE A 234 -11.09 -23.63 -16.05
N GLN A 235 -9.77 -23.84 -16.07
CA GLN A 235 -8.92 -23.38 -17.17
C GLN A 235 -9.28 -24.03 -18.50
N ARG A 236 -9.68 -25.32 -18.52
CA ARG A 236 -10.16 -26.00 -19.74
C ARG A 236 -11.47 -25.42 -20.26
N SER A 237 -12.34 -24.88 -19.40
CA SER A 237 -13.58 -24.20 -19.83
C SER A 237 -13.30 -22.94 -20.65
N GLY A 238 -12.14 -22.31 -20.46
CA GLY A 238 -11.79 -21.05 -21.08
C GLY A 238 -12.51 -19.82 -20.51
N TRP A 239 -13.30 -19.99 -19.45
CA TRP A 239 -14.07 -18.90 -18.82
C TRP A 239 -13.63 -18.66 -17.37
N TYR A 240 -12.57 -17.84 -17.20
CA TYR A 240 -11.97 -17.52 -15.91
C TYR A 240 -11.19 -16.21 -15.95
N ILE A 241 -10.91 -15.67 -14.76
CA ILE A 241 -9.97 -14.55 -14.55
C ILE A 241 -8.82 -15.05 -13.68
N ALA A 242 -7.57 -14.96 -14.18
CA ALA A 242 -6.40 -15.37 -13.40
C ALA A 242 -5.62 -14.15 -12.89
N PHE A 243 -5.15 -14.23 -11.65
CA PHE A 243 -4.42 -13.15 -10.98
C PHE A 243 -2.96 -13.53 -10.75
N TYR A 244 -2.07 -12.73 -11.34
CA TYR A 244 -0.63 -12.92 -11.28
C TYR A 244 0.07 -11.68 -10.71
N HIS A 245 1.30 -11.88 -10.24
CA HIS A 245 2.14 -10.78 -9.85
C HIS A 245 2.51 -9.91 -11.06
N HIS A 246 2.54 -8.58 -10.89
CA HIS A 246 2.75 -7.60 -11.97
C HIS A 246 4.02 -7.86 -12.78
N SER A 247 5.10 -8.42 -12.17
CA SER A 247 6.37 -8.70 -12.85
C SER A 247 6.25 -9.69 -14.01
N LYS A 248 5.20 -10.54 -14.02
CA LYS A 248 4.95 -11.51 -15.11
C LYS A 248 4.34 -10.87 -16.36
N PHE A 249 3.84 -9.63 -16.26
CA PHE A 249 3.11 -9.02 -17.37
C PHE A 249 3.92 -8.94 -18.66
N TYR A 250 5.14 -8.42 -18.61
CA TYR A 250 5.93 -8.19 -19.82
C TYR A 250 6.35 -9.47 -20.54
N SER A 251 6.52 -10.58 -19.83
CA SER A 251 6.78 -11.89 -20.42
C SER A 251 5.53 -12.55 -21.01
N MET A 252 4.35 -12.27 -20.43
CA MET A 252 3.10 -12.94 -20.79
C MET A 252 2.21 -12.17 -21.77
N ARG A 253 2.33 -10.84 -21.84
CA ARG A 253 1.39 -9.95 -22.55
C ARG A 253 1.19 -10.22 -24.04
N ASN A 254 2.05 -10.99 -24.67
CA ASN A 254 1.97 -11.32 -26.09
C ASN A 254 1.40 -12.74 -26.34
N HIS A 255 1.13 -13.52 -25.30
CA HIS A 255 0.52 -14.84 -25.43
C HIS A 255 -0.91 -14.72 -25.92
N LYS A 256 -1.29 -15.50 -26.92
CA LYS A 256 -2.59 -15.38 -27.59
C LYS A 256 -3.71 -16.20 -26.92
N SER A 257 -3.39 -17.03 -25.93
CA SER A 257 -4.35 -17.92 -25.24
C SER A 257 -5.26 -17.16 -24.25
N ALA A 258 -4.90 -15.96 -23.85
CA ALA A 258 -5.63 -15.11 -22.93
C ALA A 258 -5.47 -13.64 -23.28
N TYR A 259 -6.33 -12.79 -22.71
CA TYR A 259 -6.12 -11.34 -22.66
C TYR A 259 -5.38 -10.94 -21.39
N HIS A 260 -4.61 -9.86 -21.44
CA HIS A 260 -3.70 -9.46 -20.36
C HIS A 260 -3.95 -8.02 -19.93
N ILE A 261 -4.26 -7.81 -18.66
CA ILE A 261 -4.52 -6.48 -18.07
C ILE A 261 -3.52 -6.20 -16.96
N LEU A 262 -2.68 -5.17 -17.14
CA LEU A 262 -1.81 -4.66 -16.08
C LEU A 262 -2.53 -3.55 -15.30
N LEU A 263 -2.63 -3.69 -13.97
CA LEU A 263 -3.05 -2.61 -13.09
C LEU A 263 -1.84 -1.78 -12.69
N SER A 264 -1.86 -0.49 -13.01
CA SER A 264 -0.73 0.40 -12.78
C SER A 264 -1.18 1.76 -12.27
N GLY A 265 -0.60 2.24 -11.19
CA GLY A 265 -0.81 3.60 -10.70
C GLY A 265 -0.15 4.69 -11.58
N TRP A 266 0.68 4.32 -12.54
CA TRP A 266 1.41 5.24 -13.42
C TRP A 266 0.68 5.56 -14.74
N LEU A 267 -0.61 5.31 -14.80
CA LEU A 267 -1.46 5.73 -15.93
C LEU A 267 -2.41 6.83 -15.47
N PHE A 268 -2.12 8.09 -15.81
CA PHE A 268 -2.87 9.26 -15.32
C PHE A 268 -3.92 9.76 -16.32
N ASN A 269 -3.59 9.96 -17.57
CA ASN A 269 -4.42 10.68 -18.54
C ASN A 269 -5.61 9.88 -19.10
N LYS A 270 -5.66 8.59 -18.84
CA LYS A 270 -6.73 7.68 -19.35
C LYS A 270 -6.89 6.52 -18.37
N PRO A 271 -8.13 6.16 -18.01
CA PRO A 271 -8.35 5.03 -17.09
C PRO A 271 -7.94 3.69 -17.72
N VAL A 272 -8.02 3.55 -19.05
CA VAL A 272 -7.67 2.33 -19.78
C VAL A 272 -6.89 2.70 -21.04
N ARG A 273 -5.77 2.02 -21.27
CA ARG A 273 -4.95 2.13 -22.48
C ARG A 273 -4.67 0.75 -23.06
N ARG A 274 -5.06 0.55 -24.33
CA ARG A 274 -4.69 -0.64 -25.09
C ARG A 274 -3.22 -0.55 -25.51
N LEU A 275 -2.45 -1.62 -25.33
CA LEU A 275 -1.04 -1.70 -25.74
C LEU A 275 -0.86 -2.43 -27.06
N ASN A 276 -1.58 -3.54 -27.23
CA ASN A 276 -1.59 -4.36 -28.45
C ASN A 276 -2.95 -5.08 -28.57
N GLU A 277 -3.04 -6.06 -29.46
CA GLU A 277 -4.28 -6.83 -29.69
C GLU A 277 -4.75 -7.59 -28.46
N ASN A 278 -3.83 -8.04 -27.60
CA ASN A 278 -4.12 -8.90 -26.44
C ASN A 278 -3.85 -8.24 -25.08
N SER A 279 -3.39 -6.98 -25.02
CA SER A 279 -2.98 -6.42 -23.71
C SER A 279 -3.38 -4.96 -23.50
N TRP A 280 -3.68 -4.63 -22.22
CA TRP A 280 -4.10 -3.31 -21.73
C TRP A 280 -3.37 -2.94 -20.45
N ILE A 281 -3.30 -1.64 -20.19
CA ILE A 281 -2.99 -1.07 -18.88
C ILE A 281 -4.23 -0.36 -18.37
N VAL A 282 -4.56 -0.56 -17.09
CA VAL A 282 -5.64 0.14 -16.39
C VAL A 282 -5.03 0.98 -15.27
N GLY A 283 -5.45 2.24 -15.20
CA GLY A 283 -4.95 3.24 -14.24
C GLY A 283 -5.52 3.06 -12.85
N PHE A 284 -5.33 1.89 -12.25
CA PHE A 284 -5.77 1.60 -10.88
C PHE A 284 -4.59 1.70 -9.90
N SER A 285 -4.77 2.49 -8.85
CA SER A 285 -3.73 2.76 -7.84
C SER A 285 -4.23 2.45 -6.43
N ASP A 286 -3.31 2.03 -5.60
CA ASP A 286 -3.43 1.90 -4.14
C ASP A 286 -2.79 3.08 -3.39
N HIS A 287 -2.23 4.07 -4.10
CA HIS A 287 -1.69 5.31 -3.52
C HIS A 287 -2.54 6.52 -3.89
N ALA A 288 -2.55 7.51 -3.00
CA ALA A 288 -3.10 8.83 -3.23
C ALA A 288 -2.49 9.48 -4.48
N ASP A 289 -3.31 10.17 -5.25
CA ASP A 289 -2.84 11.03 -6.31
C ASP A 289 -2.47 12.43 -5.78
N PHE A 290 -2.09 13.33 -6.68
CA PHE A 290 -1.64 14.66 -6.26
C PHE A 290 -2.72 15.44 -5.50
N GLU A 291 -3.95 15.43 -5.96
CA GLU A 291 -5.05 16.17 -5.33
C GLU A 291 -5.39 15.59 -3.94
N GLU A 292 -5.37 14.27 -3.81
CA GLU A 292 -5.57 13.59 -2.54
C GLU A 292 -4.43 13.88 -1.54
N LEU A 293 -3.17 13.96 -2.01
CA LEU A 293 -2.04 14.36 -1.18
C LEU A 293 -2.18 15.80 -0.67
N VAL A 294 -2.59 16.73 -1.56
CA VAL A 294 -2.84 18.13 -1.19
C VAL A 294 -3.97 18.22 -0.16
N MET A 295 -5.09 17.52 -0.41
CA MET A 295 -6.22 17.47 0.52
C MET A 295 -5.78 16.96 1.90
N TYR A 296 -5.01 15.90 1.97
CA TYR A 296 -4.53 15.35 3.23
C TYR A 296 -3.72 16.37 4.03
N VAL A 297 -2.77 17.05 3.40
CA VAL A 297 -1.90 18.03 4.08
C VAL A 297 -2.66 19.28 4.48
N ASP A 298 -3.57 19.76 3.62
CA ASP A 298 -4.38 20.94 3.90
C ASP A 298 -5.30 20.75 5.12
N GLU A 299 -5.84 19.58 5.30
CA GLU A 299 -6.69 19.23 6.46
C GLU A 299 -5.85 18.88 7.70
N ALA A 300 -4.73 18.18 7.54
CA ALA A 300 -3.87 17.79 8.67
C ALA A 300 -3.18 18.99 9.35
N ARG A 301 -2.80 20.02 8.58
CA ARG A 301 -2.14 21.27 9.03
C ARG A 301 -0.99 21.03 10.01
N PRO A 302 0.02 20.20 9.70
CA PRO A 302 1.15 20.01 10.59
C PRO A 302 1.98 21.28 10.72
N ARG A 303 2.71 21.42 11.83
CA ARG A 303 3.67 22.55 12.00
C ARG A 303 4.91 22.37 11.10
N LEU A 304 5.27 21.12 10.82
CA LEU A 304 6.33 20.75 9.88
C LEU A 304 5.88 19.52 9.08
N LEU A 305 5.93 19.62 7.76
CA LEU A 305 5.79 18.50 6.87
C LEU A 305 7.18 17.96 6.47
N ILE A 306 7.40 16.66 6.59
CA ILE A 306 8.54 15.96 6.02
C ILE A 306 8.02 15.09 4.90
N VAL A 307 8.47 15.32 3.69
CA VAL A 307 8.10 14.49 2.55
C VAL A 307 9.16 13.40 2.38
N ASP A 308 8.72 12.15 2.30
CA ASP A 308 9.60 11.00 2.13
C ASP A 308 10.26 11.02 0.75
N GLY A 309 11.52 11.46 0.71
CA GLY A 309 12.31 11.51 -0.51
C GLY A 309 12.89 10.16 -0.89
N PHE A 310 13.07 9.24 0.07
CA PHE A 310 13.59 7.92 -0.19
C PHE A 310 12.62 7.11 -1.09
N ARG A 311 11.30 7.17 -0.83
CA ARG A 311 10.28 6.48 -1.61
C ARG A 311 9.72 7.34 -2.75
N GLY A 312 9.48 8.62 -2.49
CA GLY A 312 8.94 9.56 -3.47
C GLY A 312 9.94 10.05 -4.52
N GLY A 313 11.24 10.06 -4.24
CA GLY A 313 12.25 10.56 -5.18
C GLY A 313 11.98 12.00 -5.63
N VAL A 314 12.02 12.25 -6.94
CA VAL A 314 11.84 13.61 -7.52
C VAL A 314 10.45 14.20 -7.23
N THR A 315 9.40 13.37 -7.13
CA THR A 315 8.03 13.84 -6.85
C THR A 315 7.92 14.42 -5.45
N ALA A 316 8.69 13.91 -4.48
CA ALA A 316 8.74 14.44 -3.12
C ALA A 316 9.18 15.93 -3.08
N TYR A 317 10.20 16.31 -3.86
CA TYR A 317 10.66 17.69 -3.95
C TYR A 317 9.62 18.61 -4.57
N ARG A 318 8.91 18.15 -5.60
CA ARG A 318 7.84 18.91 -6.23
C ARG A 318 6.68 19.13 -5.27
N PHE A 319 6.30 18.09 -4.53
CA PHE A 319 5.23 18.15 -3.55
C PHE A 319 5.58 19.11 -2.40
N ALA A 320 6.75 18.96 -1.79
CA ALA A 320 7.21 19.87 -0.72
C ALA A 320 7.19 21.34 -1.16
N SER A 321 7.73 21.63 -2.35
CA SER A 321 7.73 22.99 -2.92
C SER A 321 6.32 23.52 -3.20
N TYR A 322 5.39 22.67 -3.62
CA TYR A 322 3.99 23.05 -3.81
C TYR A 322 3.32 23.38 -2.48
N VAL A 323 3.47 22.53 -1.47
CA VAL A 323 2.88 22.72 -0.14
C VAL A 323 3.38 24.03 0.51
N GLU A 324 4.68 24.32 0.45
CA GLU A 324 5.20 25.58 0.99
C GLU A 324 4.60 26.81 0.31
N ARG A 325 4.53 26.80 -1.02
CA ARG A 325 4.06 27.96 -1.79
C ARG A 325 2.53 28.13 -1.74
N SER A 326 1.78 27.03 -1.79
CA SER A 326 0.32 27.09 -1.96
C SER A 326 -0.46 26.96 -0.65
N LEU A 327 0.07 26.21 0.32
CA LEU A 327 -0.59 26.02 1.62
C LEU A 327 0.07 26.78 2.76
N GLY A 328 1.29 27.34 2.55
CA GLY A 328 2.04 28.06 3.56
C GLY A 328 2.55 27.17 4.70
N ILE A 329 2.62 25.85 4.49
CA ILE A 329 3.09 24.89 5.48
C ILE A 329 4.58 24.63 5.25
N ARG A 330 5.41 24.83 6.28
CA ARG A 330 6.84 24.53 6.21
C ARG A 330 7.06 23.07 5.83
N SER A 331 7.82 22.83 4.77
CA SER A 331 8.02 21.49 4.20
C SER A 331 9.50 21.19 3.96
N LEU A 332 9.92 19.98 4.29
CA LEU A 332 11.28 19.49 4.06
C LEU A 332 11.21 18.15 3.34
N VAL A 333 12.14 17.89 2.43
CA VAL A 333 12.38 16.55 1.91
C VAL A 333 13.52 15.93 2.72
N ARG A 334 13.35 14.68 3.12
CA ARG A 334 14.41 13.88 3.75
C ARG A 334 14.63 12.63 2.91
N PRO A 335 15.92 12.14 2.83
CA PRO A 335 16.30 11.07 1.92
C PRO A 335 15.45 9.85 2.06
#